data_c08b61fe710fa606f7f635a3ebf20dc2
#
_entry.id   c08b61fe710fa606f7f635a3ebf20dc2
#
_cell.length_a   1.000
_cell.length_b   1.000
_cell.length_c   1.000
_cell.angle_alpha   90.00
_cell.angle_beta   90.00
_cell.angle_gamma   90.00
#
_symmetry.space_group_name_H-M   'P 1'
#
loop_
_entity.id
_entity.type
_entity.pdbx_description
1 polymer ?
#
loop_
_entity_poly.entity_id
_entity_poly.type
_entity_poly.pdbx_seq_one_letter_code
_entity_poly.pdbx_strand_id
1 'polypeptide(L)'
;MVKNFLAVPLILLLSVQKPVKKPDVHPDFQFGSYPWSRTADALMKDELARQTVVAYAQGWSVDKIAKVLKLSASDVSKTSDKLEDEHLAGRRDEYDTTAFMPIVRERDLDRMREPLRRHTQEFTKLLLDNWKDIESMVNSLDGAKDVPKGRVMYETVVSGVLLGGLMDAFYEDKTLMPPPPRRGKSDRYFAWLVESNPEAAGKLRRELRESAGYRVVTIGTALSEEKLNPDDLRGKDTILEDADARKYRTYISVLSRDKLLPYFKAHRPEFIKLGALLSSGRDVAFAEFFAWYYNTIANSVTDALVADHRITPPEKLYTYAVKAPQ
;
A
#
# COMPACT_ATOMS: atom_id res chain seq x y z
N MET A 1 -22.15 12.01 -32.62
CA MET A 1 -21.11 12.19 -31.60
C MET A 1 -20.64 10.81 -31.13
N VAL A 2 -19.53 10.37 -31.66
CA VAL A 2 -18.95 9.07 -31.32
C VAL A 2 -18.18 9.25 -30.02
N LYS A 3 -18.62 8.59 -28.92
CA LYS A 3 -17.89 8.55 -27.67
C LYS A 3 -16.72 7.59 -27.84
N ASN A 4 -15.52 8.12 -28.03
CA ASN A 4 -14.29 7.33 -27.94
C ASN A 4 -14.14 6.83 -26.49
N PHE A 5 -14.41 5.56 -26.29
CA PHE A 5 -13.98 4.85 -25.10
C PHE A 5 -12.46 4.68 -25.19
N LEU A 6 -11.72 5.44 -24.41
CA LEU A 6 -10.28 5.27 -24.23
C LEU A 6 -10.06 3.90 -23.60
N ALA A 7 -9.50 2.99 -24.36
CA ALA A 7 -8.96 1.74 -23.86
C ALA A 7 -7.69 2.09 -23.06
N VAL A 8 -7.77 2.03 -21.76
CA VAL A 8 -6.61 2.14 -20.87
C VAL A 8 -5.73 0.92 -21.15
N PRO A 9 -4.51 1.07 -21.64
CA PRO A 9 -3.63 -0.07 -21.82
C PRO A 9 -3.15 -0.51 -20.43
N LEU A 10 -3.73 -1.59 -19.92
CA LEU A 10 -3.17 -2.32 -18.79
C LEU A 10 -1.91 -3.03 -19.31
N ILE A 11 -0.76 -2.35 -19.30
CA ILE A 11 0.52 -2.96 -19.63
C ILE A 11 0.97 -3.80 -18.43
N LEU A 12 0.28 -4.91 -18.20
CA LEU A 12 0.85 -6.09 -17.59
C LEU A 12 1.58 -6.84 -18.71
N LEU A 13 2.82 -6.46 -18.97
CA LEU A 13 3.75 -7.22 -19.81
C LEU A 13 4.05 -8.57 -19.15
N LEU A 14 3.14 -9.52 -19.36
CA LEU A 14 3.40 -10.91 -19.09
C LEU A 14 4.12 -11.50 -20.32
N SER A 15 5.44 -11.57 -20.24
CA SER A 15 6.20 -12.47 -21.10
C SER A 15 5.72 -13.90 -20.84
N VAL A 16 5.14 -14.56 -21.84
CA VAL A 16 4.76 -15.97 -21.79
C VAL A 16 6.06 -16.81 -21.86
N GLN A 17 6.77 -16.89 -20.73
CA GLN A 17 7.77 -17.93 -20.55
C GLN A 17 7.09 -19.14 -19.91
N LYS A 18 7.36 -20.35 -20.47
CA LYS A 18 6.90 -21.61 -19.85
C LYS A 18 7.35 -21.62 -18.39
N PRO A 19 6.44 -21.88 -17.43
CA PRO A 19 6.78 -21.82 -16.04
C PRO A 19 7.85 -22.88 -15.72
N VAL A 20 9.06 -22.43 -15.43
CA VAL A 20 10.04 -23.25 -14.73
C VAL A 20 9.42 -23.55 -13.37
N LYS A 21 9.29 -24.83 -13.00
CA LYS A 21 8.71 -25.25 -11.73
C LYS A 21 9.61 -24.73 -10.60
N LYS A 22 9.29 -23.54 -10.09
CA LYS A 22 10.00 -22.93 -8.96
C LYS A 22 9.80 -23.81 -7.70
N PRO A 23 10.80 -23.95 -6.83
CA PRO A 23 10.61 -24.60 -5.55
C PRO A 23 9.54 -23.87 -4.75
N ASP A 24 8.81 -24.55 -3.88
CA ASP A 24 7.73 -23.97 -3.06
C ASP A 24 8.20 -22.82 -2.15
N VAL A 25 9.50 -22.78 -1.86
CA VAL A 25 10.18 -21.72 -1.12
C VAL A 25 11.34 -21.21 -1.97
N HIS A 26 11.26 -19.97 -2.44
CA HIS A 26 12.27 -19.30 -3.27
C HIS A 26 12.35 -17.82 -2.91
N PRO A 27 13.43 -17.10 -3.32
CA PRO A 27 13.65 -15.70 -2.90
C PRO A 27 12.79 -14.64 -3.61
N ASP A 28 12.11 -14.98 -4.72
CA ASP A 28 11.45 -14.03 -5.60
C ASP A 28 10.14 -13.48 -5.02
N PHE A 29 10.07 -13.25 -3.71
CA PHE A 29 8.96 -12.57 -3.07
C PHE A 29 9.32 -11.12 -2.76
N GLN A 30 8.42 -10.21 -3.09
CA GLN A 30 8.53 -8.80 -2.78
C GLN A 30 7.69 -8.46 -1.56
N PHE A 31 8.27 -7.69 -0.65
CA PHE A 31 7.58 -7.24 0.56
C PHE A 31 6.88 -5.91 0.33
N GLY A 32 5.68 -5.78 0.87
CA GLY A 32 4.96 -4.52 0.98
C GLY A 32 4.38 -4.34 2.37
N SER A 33 4.21 -3.09 2.78
CA SER A 33 3.57 -2.74 4.05
C SER A 33 2.83 -1.41 3.95
N TYR A 34 1.76 -1.25 4.75
CA TYR A 34 1.05 0.01 4.86
C TYR A 34 0.49 0.24 6.27
N PRO A 35 0.74 1.38 6.92
CA PRO A 35 1.77 2.37 6.57
C PRO A 35 3.15 1.72 6.41
N TRP A 36 4.06 2.36 5.69
CA TRP A 36 5.38 1.78 5.46
C TRP A 36 6.17 1.65 6.76
N SER A 37 6.71 0.46 7.03
CA SER A 37 7.59 0.18 8.18
C SER A 37 9.03 0.00 7.71
N ARG A 38 9.93 0.88 8.18
CA ARG A 38 11.37 0.80 7.89
C ARG A 38 11.99 -0.48 8.46
N THR A 39 11.59 -0.85 9.68
CA THR A 39 12.12 -2.03 10.37
C THR A 39 11.75 -3.31 9.62
N ALA A 40 10.48 -3.45 9.27
CA ALA A 40 10.01 -4.61 8.51
C ALA A 40 10.62 -4.65 7.09
N ASP A 41 10.70 -3.50 6.41
CA ASP A 41 11.34 -3.41 5.08
C ASP A 41 12.81 -3.84 5.13
N ALA A 42 13.55 -3.40 6.16
CA ALA A 42 14.95 -3.80 6.35
C ALA A 42 15.10 -5.29 6.64
N LEU A 43 14.23 -5.86 7.51
CA LEU A 43 14.23 -7.31 7.80
C LEU A 43 13.88 -8.12 6.54
N MET A 44 12.90 -7.68 5.77
CA MET A 44 12.43 -8.40 4.58
C MET A 44 13.30 -8.21 3.33
N LYS A 45 14.39 -7.39 3.39
CA LYS A 45 15.47 -7.43 2.40
C LYS A 45 16.31 -8.71 2.49
N ASP A 46 16.35 -9.33 3.68
CA ASP A 46 17.00 -10.63 3.86
C ASP A 46 16.19 -11.73 3.14
N GLU A 47 16.89 -12.45 2.27
CA GLU A 47 16.33 -13.57 1.52
C GLU A 47 15.83 -14.69 2.45
N LEU A 48 16.61 -15.02 3.48
CA LEU A 48 16.25 -16.05 4.44
C LEU A 48 14.98 -15.67 5.22
N ALA A 49 14.79 -14.37 5.55
CA ALA A 49 13.58 -13.91 6.20
C ALA A 49 12.34 -14.14 5.30
N ARG A 50 12.39 -13.76 4.02
CA ARG A 50 11.28 -14.00 3.08
C ARG A 50 10.99 -15.50 2.90
N GLN A 51 12.03 -16.31 2.70
CA GLN A 51 11.91 -17.75 2.56
C GLN A 51 11.30 -18.40 3.82
N THR A 52 11.72 -17.95 5.01
CA THR A 52 11.18 -18.44 6.29
C THR A 52 9.70 -18.13 6.43
N VAL A 53 9.26 -16.89 6.10
CA VAL A 53 7.83 -16.52 6.13
C VAL A 53 7.01 -17.41 5.18
N VAL A 54 7.49 -17.62 3.96
CA VAL A 54 6.81 -18.46 2.97
C VAL A 54 6.74 -19.93 3.42
N ALA A 55 7.80 -20.43 4.05
CA ALA A 55 7.85 -21.78 4.60
C ALA A 55 6.90 -21.94 5.80
N TYR A 56 6.85 -20.97 6.69
CA TYR A 56 5.93 -20.95 7.83
C TYR A 56 4.47 -20.95 7.41
N ALA A 57 4.11 -20.21 6.33
CA ALA A 57 2.77 -20.29 5.76
C ALA A 57 2.41 -21.68 5.21
N GLN A 58 3.39 -22.57 5.02
CA GLN A 58 3.20 -23.96 4.62
C GLN A 58 3.27 -24.92 5.82
N GLY A 59 3.39 -24.45 7.05
CA GLY A 59 3.53 -25.25 8.26
C GLY A 59 4.89 -25.96 8.36
N TRP A 60 5.97 -25.38 7.81
CA TRP A 60 7.30 -26.00 7.89
C TRP A 60 8.00 -25.63 9.20
N SER A 61 8.51 -26.65 9.90
CA SER A 61 9.36 -26.45 11.07
C SER A 61 10.73 -25.84 10.71
N VAL A 62 11.41 -25.25 11.69
CA VAL A 62 12.79 -24.74 11.57
C VAL A 62 13.72 -25.80 10.98
N ASP A 63 13.66 -27.04 11.47
CA ASP A 63 14.51 -28.14 10.98
C ASP A 63 14.24 -28.47 9.53
N LYS A 64 12.96 -28.47 9.10
CA LYS A 64 12.61 -28.71 7.70
C LYS A 64 13.14 -27.59 6.81
N ILE A 65 13.02 -26.33 7.23
CA ILE A 65 13.55 -25.16 6.51
C ILE A 65 15.07 -25.29 6.38
N ALA A 66 15.76 -25.50 7.50
CA ALA A 66 17.22 -25.67 7.53
C ALA A 66 17.70 -26.77 6.57
N LYS A 67 17.03 -27.93 6.59
CA LYS A 67 17.34 -29.05 5.69
C LYS A 67 17.13 -28.72 4.22
N VAL A 68 16.00 -28.06 3.87
CA VAL A 68 15.66 -27.76 2.47
C VAL A 68 16.55 -26.66 1.91
N LEU A 69 16.84 -25.62 2.69
CA LEU A 69 17.70 -24.51 2.29
C LEU A 69 19.19 -24.79 2.48
N LYS A 70 19.55 -25.94 3.05
CA LYS A 70 20.94 -26.34 3.36
C LYS A 70 21.66 -25.33 4.26
N LEU A 71 20.96 -24.86 5.29
CA LEU A 71 21.42 -23.88 6.28
C LEU A 71 21.52 -24.53 7.67
N SER A 72 22.16 -23.84 8.62
CA SER A 72 22.14 -24.29 10.01
C SER A 72 20.76 -24.01 10.64
N ALA A 73 20.30 -24.91 11.51
CA ALA A 73 19.07 -24.71 12.27
C ALA A 73 19.15 -23.44 13.15
N SER A 74 20.37 -23.10 13.63
CA SER A 74 20.62 -21.89 14.41
C SER A 74 20.35 -20.60 13.61
N ASP A 75 20.75 -20.54 12.34
CA ASP A 75 20.53 -19.35 11.51
C ASP A 75 19.05 -19.16 11.19
N VAL A 76 18.35 -20.25 10.88
CA VAL A 76 16.91 -20.25 10.67
C VAL A 76 16.18 -19.82 11.96
N SER A 77 16.58 -20.33 13.13
CA SER A 77 15.99 -19.97 14.40
C SER A 77 16.15 -18.49 14.70
N LYS A 78 17.35 -17.92 14.55
CA LYS A 78 17.61 -16.49 14.76
C LYS A 78 16.75 -15.60 13.84
N THR A 79 16.53 -16.04 12.61
CA THR A 79 15.66 -15.32 11.66
C THR A 79 14.20 -15.45 12.08
N SER A 80 13.78 -16.63 12.54
CA SER A 80 12.44 -16.84 13.07
C SER A 80 12.14 -15.95 14.27
N ASP A 81 13.09 -15.84 15.22
CA ASP A 81 12.93 -14.97 16.40
C ASP A 81 12.69 -13.51 15.99
N LYS A 82 13.43 -13.01 14.98
CA LYS A 82 13.20 -11.64 14.45
C LYS A 82 11.83 -11.48 13.78
N LEU A 83 11.36 -12.51 13.07
CA LEU A 83 10.05 -12.49 12.43
C LEU A 83 8.91 -12.55 13.47
N GLU A 84 9.10 -13.29 14.54
CA GLU A 84 8.17 -13.34 15.69
C GLU A 84 8.14 -12.01 16.44
N ASP A 85 9.30 -11.39 16.69
CA ASP A 85 9.41 -10.08 17.32
C ASP A 85 8.66 -9.00 16.52
N GLU A 86 8.69 -9.07 15.20
CA GLU A 86 7.98 -8.17 14.27
C GLU A 86 6.54 -8.63 13.96
N HIS A 87 6.06 -9.74 14.54
CA HIS A 87 4.75 -10.33 14.26
C HIS A 87 4.44 -10.50 12.75
N LEU A 88 5.44 -10.90 11.98
CA LEU A 88 5.29 -11.19 10.55
C LEU A 88 5.02 -12.67 10.29
N ALA A 89 5.67 -13.53 11.06
CA ALA A 89 5.47 -14.96 11.06
C ALA A 89 5.91 -15.51 12.42
N GLY A 90 5.45 -16.71 12.78
CA GLY A 90 5.82 -17.29 14.06
C GLY A 90 5.17 -18.63 14.32
N ARG A 91 5.29 -19.09 15.54
CA ARG A 91 4.67 -20.31 16.02
C ARG A 91 3.26 -20.01 16.51
N ARG A 92 2.29 -20.82 16.11
CA ARG A 92 0.94 -20.81 16.63
C ARG A 92 0.84 -21.61 17.92
N ASP A 93 1.54 -22.74 17.94
CA ASP A 93 1.76 -23.63 19.08
C ASP A 93 3.12 -24.34 18.96
N GLU A 94 3.36 -25.37 19.77
CA GLU A 94 4.64 -26.08 19.77
C GLU A 94 5.01 -26.74 18.44
N TYR A 95 4.00 -27.04 17.59
CA TYR A 95 4.15 -27.84 16.37
C TYR A 95 3.73 -27.11 15.10
N ASP A 96 3.01 -26.01 15.19
CA ASP A 96 2.43 -25.31 14.06
C ASP A 96 3.04 -23.92 13.86
N THR A 97 3.47 -23.64 12.64
CA THR A 97 4.03 -22.37 12.22
C THR A 97 3.12 -21.69 11.20
N THR A 98 3.03 -20.38 11.25
CA THR A 98 2.17 -19.61 10.34
C THR A 98 2.78 -18.26 9.96
N ALA A 99 2.37 -17.71 8.81
CA ALA A 99 2.58 -16.32 8.48
C ALA A 99 1.36 -15.50 8.93
N PHE A 100 1.61 -14.33 9.53
CA PHE A 100 0.56 -13.40 9.99
C PHE A 100 0.22 -12.34 8.93
N MET A 101 0.58 -12.58 7.67
CA MET A 101 0.34 -11.70 6.54
C MET A 101 0.00 -12.49 5.28
N PRO A 102 -0.69 -11.89 4.29
CA PRO A 102 -0.95 -12.51 3.00
C PRO A 102 0.35 -12.85 2.26
N ILE A 103 0.38 -14.06 1.68
CA ILE A 103 1.38 -14.47 0.72
C ILE A 103 0.65 -14.69 -0.60
N VAL A 104 0.80 -13.74 -1.50
CA VAL A 104 0.10 -13.71 -2.79
C VAL A 104 0.99 -14.34 -3.84
N ARG A 105 0.61 -15.51 -4.32
CA ARG A 105 1.35 -16.25 -5.34
C ARG A 105 0.91 -15.86 -6.76
N GLU A 106 1.72 -16.17 -7.75
CA GLU A 106 1.39 -15.92 -9.17
C GLU A 106 -0.01 -16.47 -9.52
N ARG A 107 -0.34 -17.69 -9.08
CA ARG A 107 -1.66 -18.29 -9.29
C ARG A 107 -2.81 -17.54 -8.62
N ASP A 108 -2.54 -16.85 -7.52
CA ASP A 108 -3.54 -16.03 -6.82
C ASP A 108 -3.74 -14.72 -7.59
N LEU A 109 -2.66 -14.11 -8.09
CA LEU A 109 -2.73 -12.94 -8.98
C LEU A 109 -3.52 -13.24 -10.25
N ASP A 110 -3.31 -14.42 -10.87
CA ASP A 110 -4.06 -14.83 -12.06
C ASP A 110 -5.58 -14.89 -11.79
N ARG A 111 -5.98 -15.45 -10.65
CA ARG A 111 -7.39 -15.51 -10.24
C ARG A 111 -7.99 -14.14 -9.93
N MET A 112 -7.17 -13.22 -9.44
CA MET A 112 -7.62 -11.88 -9.05
C MET A 112 -7.48 -10.84 -10.14
N ARG A 113 -6.83 -11.16 -11.28
CA ARG A 113 -6.54 -10.23 -12.37
C ARG A 113 -7.78 -9.50 -12.86
N GLU A 114 -8.84 -10.24 -13.19
CA GLU A 114 -10.08 -9.64 -13.71
C GLU A 114 -10.85 -8.83 -12.65
N PRO A 115 -11.06 -9.32 -11.41
CA PRO A 115 -11.61 -8.50 -10.34
C PRO A 115 -10.79 -7.23 -10.08
N LEU A 116 -9.47 -7.32 -9.99
CA LEU A 116 -8.60 -6.15 -9.79
C LEU A 116 -8.75 -5.13 -10.92
N ARG A 117 -8.73 -5.58 -12.18
CA ARG A 117 -8.93 -4.72 -13.34
C ARG A 117 -10.28 -3.99 -13.29
N ARG A 118 -11.35 -4.72 -13.00
CA ARG A 118 -12.71 -4.17 -12.91
C ARG A 118 -12.79 -3.13 -11.78
N HIS A 119 -12.37 -3.47 -10.56
CA HIS A 119 -12.41 -2.53 -9.43
C HIS A 119 -11.52 -1.31 -9.66
N THR A 120 -10.36 -1.46 -10.29
CA THR A 120 -9.52 -0.34 -10.69
C THR A 120 -10.26 0.60 -11.66
N GLN A 121 -10.91 0.05 -12.68
CA GLN A 121 -11.65 0.85 -13.68
C GLN A 121 -12.84 1.58 -13.06
N GLU A 122 -13.65 0.87 -12.27
CA GLU A 122 -14.82 1.45 -11.60
C GLU A 122 -14.41 2.53 -10.60
N PHE A 123 -13.36 2.29 -9.83
CA PHE A 123 -12.87 3.26 -8.85
C PHE A 123 -12.19 4.46 -9.51
N THR A 124 -11.42 4.26 -10.59
CA THR A 124 -10.89 5.36 -11.42
C THR A 124 -12.02 6.23 -11.94
N LYS A 125 -13.09 5.61 -12.48
CA LYS A 125 -14.25 6.35 -12.94
C LYS A 125 -14.89 7.17 -11.82
N LEU A 126 -15.07 6.59 -10.65
CA LEU A 126 -15.64 7.28 -9.49
C LEU A 126 -14.80 8.51 -9.07
N LEU A 127 -13.47 8.41 -9.11
CA LEU A 127 -12.58 9.55 -8.89
C LEU A 127 -12.73 10.61 -9.98
N LEU A 128 -12.83 10.19 -11.25
CA LEU A 128 -13.01 11.10 -12.39
C LEU A 128 -14.38 11.82 -12.36
N ASP A 129 -15.41 11.17 -11.86
CA ASP A 129 -16.73 11.79 -11.66
C ASP A 129 -16.66 12.93 -10.62
N ASN A 130 -15.69 12.92 -9.69
CA ASN A 130 -15.43 13.97 -8.71
C ASN A 130 -14.26 14.90 -9.09
N TRP A 131 -13.67 14.74 -10.29
CA TRP A 131 -12.41 15.39 -10.66
C TRP A 131 -12.48 16.92 -10.65
N LYS A 132 -13.56 17.50 -11.17
CA LYS A 132 -13.75 18.96 -11.21
C LYS A 132 -13.76 19.57 -9.80
N ASP A 133 -14.37 18.88 -8.84
CA ASP A 133 -14.43 19.34 -7.46
C ASP A 133 -13.05 19.29 -6.80
N ILE A 134 -12.28 18.21 -7.09
CA ILE A 134 -10.89 18.08 -6.64
C ILE A 134 -10.03 19.22 -7.21
N GLU A 135 -10.11 19.46 -8.53
CA GLU A 135 -9.39 20.56 -9.18
C GLU A 135 -9.80 21.94 -8.63
N SER A 136 -11.08 22.16 -8.40
CA SER A 136 -11.59 23.42 -7.82
C SER A 136 -11.04 23.64 -6.42
N MET A 137 -11.02 22.61 -5.60
CA MET A 137 -10.44 22.65 -4.26
C MET A 137 -8.93 22.97 -4.34
N VAL A 138 -8.16 22.25 -5.16
CA VAL A 138 -6.72 22.48 -5.34
C VAL A 138 -6.43 23.91 -5.81
N ASN A 139 -7.17 24.41 -6.82
CA ASN A 139 -7.01 25.76 -7.36
C ASN A 139 -7.34 26.86 -6.33
N SER A 140 -8.03 26.53 -5.25
CA SER A 140 -8.42 27.46 -4.20
C SER A 140 -7.46 27.48 -2.99
N LEU A 141 -6.35 26.72 -3.05
CA LEU A 141 -5.32 26.68 -2.01
C LEU A 141 -4.24 27.72 -2.30
N ASP A 142 -4.13 28.73 -1.44
CA ASP A 142 -3.11 29.77 -1.58
C ASP A 142 -1.69 29.22 -1.43
N GLY A 143 -1.49 28.28 -0.51
CA GLY A 143 -0.19 27.63 -0.28
C GLY A 143 0.28 26.67 -1.39
N ALA A 144 -0.52 26.51 -2.45
CA ALA A 144 -0.18 25.65 -3.61
C ALA A 144 0.02 26.46 -4.92
N LYS A 145 -0.16 27.77 -4.91
CA LYS A 145 -0.19 28.62 -6.14
C LYS A 145 1.10 28.58 -6.94
N ASP A 146 2.25 28.49 -6.25
CA ASP A 146 3.57 28.52 -6.87
C ASP A 146 4.12 27.12 -7.20
N VAL A 147 3.34 26.07 -6.92
CA VAL A 147 3.73 24.68 -7.17
C VAL A 147 3.04 24.18 -8.46
N PRO A 148 3.75 23.44 -9.33
CA PRO A 148 3.14 22.91 -10.55
C PRO A 148 1.86 22.12 -10.27
N LYS A 149 0.78 22.47 -10.95
CA LYS A 149 -0.57 21.90 -10.72
C LYS A 149 -0.59 20.37 -10.72
N GLY A 150 0.08 19.75 -11.69
CA GLY A 150 0.14 18.27 -11.79
C GLY A 150 0.76 17.62 -10.56
N ARG A 151 1.72 18.29 -9.91
CA ARG A 151 2.33 17.86 -8.65
C ARG A 151 1.33 17.99 -7.48
N VAL A 152 0.68 19.15 -7.32
CA VAL A 152 -0.31 19.36 -6.25
C VAL A 152 -1.47 18.39 -6.41
N MET A 153 -1.90 18.11 -7.64
CA MET A 153 -2.91 17.09 -7.93
C MET A 153 -2.43 15.69 -7.52
N TYR A 154 -1.17 15.33 -7.78
CA TYR A 154 -0.59 14.07 -7.32
C TYR A 154 -0.58 13.99 -5.80
N GLU A 155 -0.08 15.03 -5.11
CA GLU A 155 -0.08 15.11 -3.65
C GLU A 155 -1.50 14.98 -3.07
N THR A 156 -2.47 15.65 -3.68
CA THR A 156 -3.87 15.63 -3.22
C THR A 156 -4.53 14.29 -3.47
N VAL A 157 -4.47 13.77 -4.68
CA VAL A 157 -5.18 12.54 -5.05
C VAL A 157 -4.49 11.31 -4.46
N VAL A 158 -3.19 11.16 -4.67
CA VAL A 158 -2.48 9.94 -4.24
C VAL A 158 -2.24 9.96 -2.75
N SER A 159 -1.60 11.00 -2.24
CA SER A 159 -1.27 11.08 -0.82
C SER A 159 -2.45 11.47 0.07
N GLY A 160 -3.21 12.49 -0.34
CA GLY A 160 -4.33 13.01 0.44
C GLY A 160 -5.54 12.07 0.42
N VAL A 161 -6.02 11.68 -0.77
CA VAL A 161 -7.24 10.87 -0.93
C VAL A 161 -6.93 9.38 -0.77
N LEU A 162 -6.11 8.79 -1.67
CA LEU A 162 -5.95 7.34 -1.73
C LEU A 162 -5.20 6.78 -0.51
N LEU A 163 -4.05 7.34 -0.17
CA LEU A 163 -3.20 6.87 0.92
C LEU A 163 -3.40 7.63 2.25
N GLY A 164 -4.37 8.52 2.33
CA GLY A 164 -4.70 9.28 3.54
C GLY A 164 -6.18 9.13 3.89
N GLY A 165 -7.01 10.00 3.36
CA GLY A 165 -8.41 10.12 3.74
C GLY A 165 -9.24 8.85 3.61
N LEU A 166 -9.02 8.03 2.56
CA LEU A 166 -9.68 6.73 2.45
C LEU A 166 -9.18 5.73 3.50
N MET A 167 -7.90 5.72 3.80
CA MET A 167 -7.36 4.86 4.87
C MET A 167 -7.95 5.27 6.21
N ASP A 168 -8.02 6.57 6.50
CA ASP A 168 -8.65 7.09 7.72
C ASP A 168 -10.14 6.70 7.77
N ALA A 169 -10.86 6.82 6.65
CA ALA A 169 -12.27 6.44 6.55
C ALA A 169 -12.49 4.93 6.76
N PHE A 170 -11.58 4.06 6.27
CA PHE A 170 -11.62 2.62 6.55
C PHE A 170 -11.40 2.33 8.03
N TYR A 171 -10.44 3.03 8.67
CA TYR A 171 -10.11 2.83 10.09
C TYR A 171 -11.24 3.30 11.02
N GLU A 172 -11.94 4.37 10.65
CA GLU A 172 -13.10 4.86 11.39
C GLU A 172 -14.31 3.91 11.24
N ASP A 173 -14.61 3.49 10.02
CA ASP A 173 -15.74 2.59 9.72
C ASP A 173 -15.53 1.16 10.23
N LYS A 174 -14.29 0.64 10.19
CA LYS A 174 -13.85 -0.69 10.66
C LYS A 174 -14.50 -1.90 9.97
N THR A 175 -15.45 -1.70 9.05
CA THR A 175 -16.14 -2.82 8.39
C THR A 175 -15.27 -3.52 7.36
N LEU A 176 -14.35 -2.78 6.73
CA LEU A 176 -13.38 -3.29 5.75
C LEU A 176 -12.02 -3.51 6.40
N MET A 177 -11.56 -2.54 7.17
CA MET A 177 -10.22 -2.55 7.72
C MET A 177 -10.18 -1.75 9.03
N PRO A 178 -9.94 -2.38 10.18
CA PRO A 178 -9.64 -1.65 11.41
C PRO A 178 -8.28 -0.95 11.29
N PRO A 179 -7.90 -0.09 12.25
CA PRO A 179 -6.53 0.42 12.34
C PRO A 179 -5.50 -0.73 12.28
N PRO A 180 -4.34 -0.51 11.65
CA PRO A 180 -3.36 -1.58 11.46
C PRO A 180 -2.91 -2.18 12.80
N PRO A 181 -2.64 -3.49 12.84
CA PRO A 181 -2.18 -4.16 14.05
C PRO A 181 -0.84 -3.60 14.50
N ARG A 182 -0.61 -3.65 15.80
CA ARG A 182 0.72 -3.36 16.35
C ARG A 182 1.66 -4.51 16.01
N ARG A 183 2.79 -4.17 15.41
CA ARG A 183 3.86 -5.10 15.08
C ARG A 183 5.16 -4.61 15.69
N GLY A 184 6.03 -5.52 16.10
CA GLY A 184 7.25 -5.16 16.80
C GLY A 184 7.02 -4.32 18.06
N LYS A 185 7.97 -3.44 18.40
CA LYS A 185 7.93 -2.64 19.61
C LYS A 185 6.99 -1.43 19.54
N SER A 186 6.86 -0.80 18.40
CA SER A 186 6.14 0.48 18.26
C SER A 186 5.33 0.63 16.98
N ASP A 187 5.63 -0.11 15.94
CA ASP A 187 5.05 0.11 14.63
C ASP A 187 3.65 -0.48 14.49
N ARG A 188 2.82 0.20 13.70
CA ARG A 188 1.50 -0.28 13.31
C ARG A 188 1.43 -0.30 11.79
N TYR A 189 1.32 -1.48 11.20
CA TYR A 189 1.23 -1.64 9.75
C TYR A 189 0.56 -2.97 9.37
N PHE A 190 -0.06 -2.99 8.20
CA PHE A 190 -0.38 -4.20 7.46
C PHE A 190 0.84 -4.61 6.64
N ALA A 191 0.99 -5.91 6.40
CA ALA A 191 2.12 -6.46 5.67
C ALA A 191 1.67 -7.54 4.68
N TRP A 192 2.44 -7.74 3.61
CA TRP A 192 2.21 -8.80 2.63
C TRP A 192 3.49 -9.18 1.88
N LEU A 193 3.48 -10.38 1.31
CA LEU A 193 4.47 -10.82 0.33
C LEU A 193 3.79 -11.12 -1.00
N VAL A 194 4.41 -10.72 -2.12
CA VAL A 194 3.92 -10.99 -3.48
C VAL A 194 4.99 -11.67 -4.30
N GLU A 195 4.64 -12.81 -4.91
CA GLU A 195 5.56 -13.62 -5.72
C GLU A 195 5.86 -12.93 -7.05
N SER A 196 7.14 -12.76 -7.36
CA SER A 196 7.68 -12.36 -8.68
C SER A 196 7.07 -11.10 -9.31
N ASN A 197 6.33 -10.30 -8.56
CA ASN A 197 5.70 -9.10 -9.07
C ASN A 197 5.91 -7.91 -8.12
N PRO A 198 6.98 -7.11 -8.32
CA PRO A 198 7.25 -5.95 -7.48
C PRO A 198 6.17 -4.85 -7.58
N GLU A 199 5.42 -4.80 -8.71
CA GLU A 199 4.36 -3.82 -8.87
C GLU A 199 3.16 -4.12 -7.98
N ALA A 200 2.79 -5.38 -7.86
CA ALA A 200 1.73 -5.82 -6.96
C ALA A 200 2.12 -5.79 -5.47
N ALA A 201 3.40 -5.65 -5.14
CA ALA A 201 3.86 -5.40 -3.78
C ALA A 201 3.63 -3.95 -3.32
N GLY A 202 3.40 -3.04 -4.28
CA GLY A 202 3.19 -1.62 -4.04
C GLY A 202 4.47 -0.81 -4.20
N LYS A 203 4.39 0.20 -5.07
CA LYS A 203 5.51 1.11 -5.35
C LYS A 203 5.48 2.35 -4.49
N LEU A 204 4.27 2.75 -4.08
CA LEU A 204 4.04 4.02 -3.42
C LEU A 204 4.30 3.90 -1.92
N ARG A 205 5.22 4.70 -1.44
CA ARG A 205 5.53 4.85 -0.02
C ARG A 205 5.06 6.21 0.44
N ARG A 206 4.33 6.24 1.55
CA ARG A 206 3.89 7.47 2.20
C ARG A 206 4.38 7.46 3.63
N GLU A 207 5.10 8.49 4.00
CA GLU A 207 5.52 8.73 5.38
C GLU A 207 4.89 10.02 5.88
N LEU A 208 4.44 10.01 7.14
CA LEU A 208 3.90 11.18 7.81
C LEU A 208 4.71 11.40 9.07
N ARG A 209 5.21 12.63 9.23
CA ARG A 209 5.92 13.08 10.43
C ARG A 209 5.30 14.35 10.96
N GLU A 210 5.30 14.52 12.27
CA GLU A 210 4.94 15.79 12.90
C GLU A 210 6.22 16.60 13.16
N SER A 211 6.21 17.85 12.72
CA SER A 211 7.34 18.78 12.89
C SER A 211 6.82 20.21 12.95
N ALA A 212 7.25 20.96 13.97
CA ALA A 212 6.96 22.40 14.13
C ALA A 212 5.46 22.76 13.97
N GLY A 213 4.55 21.91 14.42
CA GLY A 213 3.10 22.10 14.31
C GLY A 213 2.52 21.81 12.91
N TYR A 214 3.25 21.10 12.07
CA TYR A 214 2.78 20.61 10.78
C TYR A 214 2.82 19.09 10.72
N ARG A 215 1.95 18.54 9.89
CA ARG A 215 2.07 17.19 9.36
C ARG A 215 2.85 17.28 8.06
N VAL A 216 4.11 16.87 8.10
CA VAL A 216 4.99 16.78 6.93
C VAL A 216 4.78 15.41 6.30
N VAL A 217 4.34 15.40 5.07
CA VAL A 217 4.05 14.18 4.31
C VAL A 217 5.07 14.05 3.19
N THR A 218 5.74 12.90 3.14
CA THR A 218 6.62 12.53 2.03
C THR A 218 6.01 11.35 1.29
N ILE A 219 5.93 11.45 -0.03
CA ILE A 219 5.38 10.41 -0.91
C ILE A 219 6.29 10.19 -2.11
N GLY A 220 6.47 8.92 -2.49
CA GLY A 220 7.28 8.54 -3.66
C GLY A 220 7.67 7.08 -3.67
N THR A 221 8.59 6.74 -4.56
CA THR A 221 9.13 5.39 -4.70
C THR A 221 10.32 5.10 -3.77
N ALA A 222 10.97 6.16 -3.28
CA ALA A 222 12.03 6.08 -2.28
C ALA A 222 11.78 7.16 -1.22
N LEU A 223 11.95 6.83 0.05
CA LEU A 223 11.82 7.79 1.15
C LEU A 223 13.21 8.20 1.63
N SER A 224 13.39 9.50 1.85
CA SER A 224 14.62 10.08 2.40
C SER A 224 14.72 9.79 3.90
N GLU A 225 15.94 9.62 4.41
CA GLU A 225 16.22 9.59 5.85
C GLU A 225 16.32 10.98 6.47
N GLU A 226 16.39 12.04 5.65
CA GLU A 226 16.52 13.40 6.12
C GLU A 226 15.30 13.86 6.91
N LYS A 227 15.55 14.50 8.02
CA LYS A 227 14.52 15.22 8.78
C LYS A 227 14.25 16.54 8.06
N LEU A 228 13.12 16.59 7.35
CA LEU A 228 12.69 17.81 6.69
C LEU A 228 11.99 18.73 7.70
N ASN A 229 12.47 19.98 7.77
CA ASN A 229 11.82 21.05 8.50
C ASN A 229 10.80 21.72 7.56
N PRO A 230 9.57 22.08 8.00
CA PRO A 230 8.64 22.84 7.17
C PRO A 230 9.23 24.12 6.58
N ASP A 231 10.14 24.80 7.27
CA ASP A 231 10.79 26.02 6.76
C ASP A 231 11.69 25.75 5.54
N ASP A 232 12.26 24.56 5.41
CA ASP A 232 13.06 24.15 4.26
C ASP A 232 12.22 23.93 2.99
N LEU A 233 10.89 23.78 3.16
CA LEU A 233 9.94 23.58 2.08
C LEU A 233 9.41 24.89 1.50
N ARG A 234 9.54 26.02 2.21
CA ARG A 234 8.99 27.33 1.78
C ARG A 234 9.57 27.77 0.42
N GLY A 235 8.64 28.12 -0.48
CA GLY A 235 9.00 28.58 -1.83
C GLY A 235 9.38 27.48 -2.82
N LYS A 236 9.32 26.21 -2.42
CA LYS A 236 9.62 25.06 -3.29
C LYS A 236 8.52 24.03 -3.33
N ASP A 237 7.82 23.86 -2.23
CA ASP A 237 6.87 22.78 -1.99
C ASP A 237 5.53 23.33 -1.46
N THR A 238 4.49 22.52 -1.51
CA THR A 238 3.17 22.87 -0.99
C THR A 238 3.21 22.99 0.53
N ILE A 239 2.82 24.17 1.04
CA ILE A 239 2.64 24.38 2.49
C ILE A 239 1.24 24.94 2.71
N LEU A 240 0.40 24.17 3.39
CA LEU A 240 -0.97 24.53 3.71
C LEU A 240 -1.06 25.05 5.14
N GLU A 241 -1.24 26.37 5.26
CA GLU A 241 -1.46 27.06 6.53
C GLU A 241 -2.92 26.96 7.00
N ASP A 242 -3.25 27.54 8.13
CA ASP A 242 -4.49 27.31 8.88
C ASP A 242 -5.79 27.23 8.04
N ALA A 243 -6.09 28.20 7.21
CA ALA A 243 -7.31 28.22 6.41
C ALA A 243 -7.30 27.14 5.33
N ASP A 244 -6.22 27.07 4.55
CA ASP A 244 -6.02 26.06 3.51
C ASP A 244 -5.94 24.66 4.10
N ALA A 245 -5.24 24.48 5.21
CA ALA A 245 -5.12 23.20 5.89
C ALA A 245 -6.48 22.67 6.39
N ARG A 246 -7.34 23.55 6.96
CA ARG A 246 -8.71 23.19 7.35
C ARG A 246 -9.55 22.81 6.16
N LYS A 247 -9.55 23.65 5.12
CA LYS A 247 -10.27 23.41 3.87
C LYS A 247 -9.86 22.09 3.22
N TYR A 248 -8.55 21.87 3.08
CA TYR A 248 -7.98 20.65 2.52
C TYR A 248 -8.42 19.41 3.30
N ARG A 249 -8.20 19.38 4.63
CA ARG A 249 -8.57 18.24 5.47
C ARG A 249 -10.07 17.95 5.42
N THR A 250 -10.90 18.99 5.52
CA THR A 250 -12.36 18.83 5.46
C THR A 250 -12.78 18.23 4.13
N TYR A 251 -12.26 18.77 3.03
CA TYR A 251 -12.58 18.29 1.69
C TYR A 251 -12.16 16.83 1.50
N ILE A 252 -10.91 16.48 1.84
CA ILE A 252 -10.39 15.11 1.74
C ILE A 252 -11.24 14.14 2.58
N SER A 253 -11.56 14.50 3.81
CA SER A 253 -12.40 13.66 4.68
C SER A 253 -13.80 13.43 4.10
N VAL A 254 -14.47 14.49 3.65
CA VAL A 254 -15.82 14.40 3.05
C VAL A 254 -15.79 13.57 1.77
N LEU A 255 -14.86 13.85 0.85
CA LEU A 255 -14.72 13.09 -0.39
C LEU A 255 -14.50 11.60 -0.10
N SER A 256 -13.56 11.28 0.79
CA SER A 256 -13.20 9.90 1.11
C SER A 256 -14.36 9.16 1.78
N ARG A 257 -14.97 9.75 2.82
CA ARG A 257 -16.01 9.10 3.62
C ARG A 257 -17.36 9.03 2.89
N ASP A 258 -17.78 10.14 2.27
CA ASP A 258 -19.16 10.28 1.80
C ASP A 258 -19.31 9.89 0.32
N LYS A 259 -18.23 9.93 -0.47
CA LYS A 259 -18.26 9.63 -1.90
C LYS A 259 -17.54 8.34 -2.28
N LEU A 260 -16.38 8.06 -1.67
CA LEU A 260 -15.52 6.96 -2.11
C LEU A 260 -15.67 5.70 -1.25
N LEU A 261 -15.75 5.83 0.07
CA LEU A 261 -15.93 4.69 0.99
C LEU A 261 -17.18 3.83 0.67
N PRO A 262 -18.35 4.41 0.30
CA PRO A 262 -19.53 3.61 -0.03
C PRO A 262 -19.31 2.58 -1.14
N TYR A 263 -18.45 2.88 -2.13
CA TYR A 263 -18.07 1.94 -3.18
C TYR A 263 -17.45 0.66 -2.58
N PHE A 264 -16.45 0.81 -1.71
CA PHE A 264 -15.78 -0.33 -1.10
C PHE A 264 -16.69 -1.12 -0.15
N LYS A 265 -17.57 -0.43 0.57
CA LYS A 265 -18.57 -1.10 1.44
C LYS A 265 -19.54 -1.94 0.64
N ALA A 266 -20.02 -1.44 -0.49
CA ALA A 266 -20.93 -2.19 -1.37
C ALA A 266 -20.29 -3.47 -1.93
N HIS A 267 -18.98 -3.45 -2.20
CA HIS A 267 -18.23 -4.59 -2.73
C HIS A 267 -17.60 -5.50 -1.67
N ARG A 268 -17.80 -5.20 -0.38
CA ARG A 268 -17.24 -6.01 0.72
C ARG A 268 -17.50 -7.53 0.60
N PRO A 269 -18.72 -8.00 0.25
CA PRO A 269 -18.97 -9.43 0.11
C PRO A 269 -18.10 -10.09 -0.98
N GLU A 270 -17.78 -9.37 -2.03
CA GLU A 270 -16.87 -9.83 -3.07
C GLU A 270 -15.42 -9.89 -2.57
N PHE A 271 -14.95 -8.85 -1.88
CA PHE A 271 -13.60 -8.84 -1.30
C PHE A 271 -13.38 -10.01 -0.32
N ILE A 272 -14.39 -10.36 0.48
CA ILE A 272 -14.33 -11.55 1.36
C ILE A 272 -14.14 -12.83 0.54
N LYS A 273 -14.86 -12.98 -0.56
CA LYS A 273 -14.73 -14.16 -1.45
C LYS A 273 -13.34 -14.20 -2.10
N LEU A 274 -12.81 -13.06 -2.53
CA LEU A 274 -11.47 -12.97 -3.11
C LEU A 274 -10.39 -13.31 -2.09
N GLY A 275 -10.50 -12.81 -0.86
CA GLY A 275 -9.58 -13.15 0.23
C GLY A 275 -9.53 -14.65 0.54
N ALA A 276 -10.68 -15.32 0.46
CA ALA A 276 -10.77 -16.78 0.64
C ALA A 276 -10.09 -17.60 -0.48
N LEU A 277 -9.77 -16.99 -1.62
CA LEU A 277 -9.05 -17.64 -2.72
C LEU A 277 -7.53 -17.66 -2.53
N LEU A 278 -7.00 -16.88 -1.57
CA LEU A 278 -5.55 -16.89 -1.31
C LEU A 278 -5.06 -18.28 -0.91
N SER A 279 -3.96 -18.69 -1.51
CA SER A 279 -3.34 -20.00 -1.26
C SER A 279 -2.79 -20.14 0.17
N SER A 280 -2.45 -19.01 0.81
CA SER A 280 -1.98 -18.92 2.20
C SER A 280 -3.11 -18.64 3.21
N GLY A 281 -4.37 -18.68 2.76
CA GLY A 281 -5.44 -17.87 3.33
C GLY A 281 -6.19 -18.39 4.55
N ARG A 282 -5.86 -19.55 5.12
CA ARG A 282 -6.66 -20.02 6.29
C ARG A 282 -6.49 -19.15 7.53
N ASP A 283 -5.36 -18.49 7.67
CA ASP A 283 -4.94 -17.80 8.90
C ASP A 283 -4.75 -16.30 8.73
N VAL A 284 -4.92 -15.79 7.51
CA VAL A 284 -4.79 -14.37 7.22
C VAL A 284 -6.10 -13.65 7.51
N ALA A 285 -6.06 -12.66 8.38
CA ALA A 285 -7.22 -11.82 8.65
C ALA A 285 -7.68 -11.10 7.36
N PHE A 286 -8.99 -10.97 7.17
CA PHE A 286 -9.57 -10.27 6.03
C PHE A 286 -8.99 -8.85 5.87
N ALA A 287 -8.73 -8.16 6.97
CA ALA A 287 -8.15 -6.82 6.96
C ALA A 287 -6.74 -6.77 6.32
N GLU A 288 -5.90 -7.79 6.56
CA GLU A 288 -4.57 -7.90 5.94
C GLU A 288 -4.69 -8.12 4.42
N PHE A 289 -5.59 -9.02 4.02
CA PHE A 289 -5.89 -9.21 2.59
C PHE A 289 -6.42 -7.93 1.95
N PHE A 290 -7.39 -7.26 2.59
CA PHE A 290 -8.00 -6.07 2.03
C PHE A 290 -7.01 -4.91 1.94
N ALA A 291 -6.10 -4.76 2.91
CA ALA A 291 -5.04 -3.76 2.86
C ALA A 291 -4.13 -3.94 1.64
N TRP A 292 -3.69 -5.18 1.35
CA TRP A 292 -2.96 -5.49 0.13
C TRP A 292 -3.77 -5.21 -1.13
N TYR A 293 -5.02 -5.71 -1.18
CA TYR A 293 -5.89 -5.60 -2.35
C TYR A 293 -6.19 -4.13 -2.68
N TYR A 294 -6.54 -3.34 -1.66
CA TYR A 294 -6.76 -1.91 -1.80
C TYR A 294 -5.49 -1.17 -2.25
N ASN A 295 -4.34 -1.49 -1.67
CA ASN A 295 -3.07 -0.88 -2.08
C ASN A 295 -2.77 -1.16 -3.55
N THR A 296 -3.05 -2.37 -4.04
CA THR A 296 -2.91 -2.73 -5.45
C THR A 296 -3.85 -1.92 -6.34
N ILE A 297 -5.12 -1.72 -5.94
CA ILE A 297 -6.06 -0.83 -6.65
C ILE A 297 -5.54 0.60 -6.65
N ALA A 298 -5.10 1.14 -5.51
CA ALA A 298 -4.61 2.52 -5.41
C ALA A 298 -3.39 2.78 -6.31
N ASN A 299 -2.45 1.83 -6.38
CA ASN A 299 -1.32 1.90 -7.31
C ASN A 299 -1.79 1.90 -8.77
N SER A 300 -2.68 0.98 -9.14
CA SER A 300 -3.19 0.88 -10.52
C SER A 300 -4.01 2.11 -10.94
N VAL A 301 -4.78 2.70 -10.02
CA VAL A 301 -5.50 3.97 -10.25
C VAL A 301 -4.51 5.12 -10.44
N THR A 302 -3.45 5.17 -9.64
CA THR A 302 -2.39 6.16 -9.79
C THR A 302 -1.73 6.06 -11.17
N ASP A 303 -1.37 4.85 -11.60
CA ASP A 303 -0.77 4.61 -12.91
C ASP A 303 -1.72 5.05 -14.05
N ALA A 304 -3.01 4.78 -13.93
CA ALA A 304 -4.02 5.21 -14.91
C ALA A 304 -4.12 6.74 -15.00
N LEU A 305 -4.14 7.44 -13.85
CA LEU A 305 -4.20 8.90 -13.82
C LEU A 305 -2.91 9.56 -14.34
N VAL A 306 -1.76 8.94 -14.14
CA VAL A 306 -0.47 9.36 -14.70
C VAL A 306 -0.47 9.18 -16.22
N ALA A 307 -0.93 8.03 -16.71
CA ALA A 307 -1.02 7.75 -18.15
C ALA A 307 -1.97 8.74 -18.87
N ASP A 308 -3.03 9.16 -18.20
CA ASP A 308 -3.98 10.18 -18.69
C ASP A 308 -3.47 11.63 -18.52
N HIS A 309 -2.23 11.83 -18.09
CA HIS A 309 -1.62 13.15 -17.82
C HIS A 309 -2.42 14.03 -16.85
N ARG A 310 -3.21 13.44 -15.96
CA ARG A 310 -3.99 14.18 -14.95
C ARG A 310 -3.21 14.55 -13.72
N ILE A 311 -2.21 13.76 -13.39
CA ILE A 311 -1.29 13.97 -12.27
C ILE A 311 0.13 13.74 -12.75
N THR A 312 1.09 14.40 -12.10
CA THR A 312 2.51 14.26 -12.40
C THR A 312 3.18 13.50 -11.26
N PRO A 313 3.75 12.30 -11.50
CA PRO A 313 4.44 11.56 -10.47
C PRO A 313 5.79 12.22 -10.12
N PRO A 314 6.27 12.05 -8.88
CA PRO A 314 7.63 12.48 -8.52
C PRO A 314 8.66 11.60 -9.21
N GLU A 315 9.82 12.18 -9.56
CA GLU A 315 10.97 11.39 -10.00
C GLU A 315 11.44 10.41 -8.91
N LYS A 316 11.51 10.87 -7.68
CA LYS A 316 11.86 10.07 -6.50
C LYS A 316 10.84 10.25 -5.37
N LEU A 317 10.68 11.48 -4.92
CA LEU A 317 9.77 11.82 -3.83
C LEU A 317 9.26 13.26 -3.97
N TYR A 318 8.04 13.49 -3.45
CA TYR A 318 7.53 14.81 -3.12
C TYR A 318 7.34 14.94 -1.62
N THR A 319 7.53 16.15 -1.11
CA THR A 319 7.22 16.50 0.28
C THR A 319 6.29 17.69 0.29
N TYR A 320 5.31 17.69 1.18
CA TYR A 320 4.43 18.81 1.44
C TYR A 320 4.08 18.87 2.92
N ALA A 321 3.63 20.02 3.39
CA ALA A 321 3.28 20.22 4.78
C ALA A 321 1.85 20.74 4.93
N VAL A 322 1.13 20.19 5.90
CA VAL A 322 -0.23 20.62 6.26
C VAL A 322 -0.23 20.99 7.72
N LYS A 323 -0.65 22.23 8.06
CA LYS A 323 -0.76 22.68 9.46
C LYS A 323 -1.59 21.67 10.25
N ALA A 324 -1.05 21.21 11.38
CA ALA A 324 -1.75 20.29 12.26
C ALA A 324 -3.01 20.96 12.87
N PRO A 325 -4.07 20.20 13.15
CA PRO A 325 -5.19 20.76 13.93
C PRO A 325 -4.69 21.17 15.31
N GLN A 326 -5.16 22.35 15.76
CA GLN A 326 -4.96 22.82 17.14
C GLN A 326 -5.89 22.07 18.07
#